data_2058b0a5e2251e4ab28f47f85ec0ec7b
#
_entry.id   2058b0a5e2251e4ab28f47f85ec0ec7b
#
_cell.length_a   1.000
_cell.length_b   1.000
_cell.length_c   1.000
_cell.angle_alpha   90.00
_cell.angle_beta   90.00
_cell.angle_gamma   90.00
#
_symmetry.space_group_name_H-M   'P 1'
#
loop_
_entity.id
_entity.type
_entity.pdbx_description
1 polymer ?
#
loop_
_entity_poly.entity_id
_entity_poly.type
_entity_poly.pdbx_seq_one_letter_code
_entity_poly.pdbx_strand_id
1 'polypeptide(L)'
;IGGMLGAITTFMAIVMMGLFFAISPSVYSRAFLRMIPQDKRPKGKYLLTRSNEALKRWLLGQLLTMSFVGVFTALALHVMGVPFAMALGFLTFLLDFIPVLGPFLAGVPILLVTLLFTPDMIIWVMVLLVVIQQVESMAVSPLVQSRLVDLPPVTLLASQLIMGAFTGILGV
;
A
#
# COMPACT_ATOMS: atom_id res chain seq x y z
N ILE A 1 24.96 -2.80 -13.21
CA ILE A 1 24.16 -1.97 -14.16
C ILE A 1 22.96 -2.79 -14.69
N GLY A 2 23.15 -4.08 -15.05
CA GLY A 2 22.07 -4.93 -15.57
C GLY A 2 20.90 -5.15 -14.59
N GLY A 3 21.14 -5.22 -13.29
CA GLY A 3 20.10 -5.41 -12.28
C GLY A 3 19.17 -4.20 -12.11
N MET A 4 19.72 -2.99 -12.12
CA MET A 4 18.91 -1.76 -12.01
C MET A 4 18.04 -1.52 -13.25
N LEU A 5 18.62 -1.68 -14.44
CA LEU A 5 17.87 -1.58 -15.69
C LEU A 5 16.76 -2.64 -15.76
N GLY A 6 17.04 -3.87 -15.34
CA GLY A 6 16.04 -4.94 -15.24
C GLY A 6 14.90 -4.59 -14.27
N ALA A 7 15.21 -4.06 -13.09
CA ALA A 7 14.22 -3.63 -12.11
C ALA A 7 13.32 -2.50 -12.65
N ILE A 8 13.92 -1.49 -13.28
CA ILE A 8 13.17 -0.37 -13.89
C ILE A 8 12.26 -0.88 -15.01
N THR A 9 12.77 -1.73 -15.90
CA THR A 9 11.98 -2.30 -17.00
C THR A 9 10.82 -3.13 -16.48
N THR A 10 11.05 -3.96 -15.47
CA THR A 10 10.01 -4.77 -14.82
C THR A 10 8.96 -3.89 -14.16
N PHE A 11 9.39 -2.85 -13.43
CA PHE A 11 8.47 -1.89 -12.82
C PHE A 11 7.60 -1.19 -13.88
N MET A 12 8.22 -0.68 -14.95
CA MET A 12 7.48 -0.05 -16.06
C MET A 12 6.49 -1.02 -16.70
N ALA A 13 6.89 -2.28 -16.92
CA ALA A 13 5.99 -3.30 -17.48
C ALA A 13 4.79 -3.58 -16.55
N ILE A 14 5.00 -3.66 -15.23
CA ILE A 14 3.93 -3.85 -14.25
C ILE A 14 2.98 -2.65 -14.27
N VAL A 15 3.50 -1.43 -14.25
CA VAL A 15 2.70 -0.19 -14.30
C VAL A 15 1.88 -0.13 -15.59
N MET A 16 2.51 -0.37 -16.75
CA MET A 16 1.82 -0.39 -18.04
C MET A 16 0.73 -1.47 -18.09
N MET A 17 1.02 -2.68 -17.60
CA MET A 17 0.04 -3.75 -17.50
C MET A 17 -1.13 -3.35 -16.60
N GLY A 18 -0.87 -2.76 -15.44
CA GLY A 18 -1.89 -2.22 -14.54
C GLY A 18 -2.76 -1.16 -15.19
N LEU A 19 -2.17 -0.23 -15.95
CA LEU A 19 -2.89 0.78 -16.72
C LEU A 19 -3.80 0.15 -17.78
N PHE A 20 -3.32 -0.83 -18.55
CA PHE A 20 -4.15 -1.53 -19.54
C PHE A 20 -5.33 -2.26 -18.88
N PHE A 21 -5.12 -2.92 -17.73
CA PHE A 21 -6.21 -3.52 -16.97
C PHE A 21 -7.22 -2.48 -16.46
N ALA A 22 -6.76 -1.31 -16.05
CA ALA A 22 -7.61 -0.22 -15.59
C ALA A 22 -8.43 0.44 -16.71
N ILE A 23 -7.84 0.58 -17.91
CA ILE A 23 -8.51 1.20 -19.08
C ILE A 23 -9.62 0.30 -19.65
N SER A 24 -9.39 -1.02 -19.68
CA SER A 24 -10.31 -1.95 -20.35
C SER A 24 -10.65 -3.18 -19.50
N PRO A 25 -11.21 -3.03 -18.29
CA PRO A 25 -11.47 -4.14 -17.38
C PRO A 25 -12.47 -5.17 -17.93
N SER A 26 -13.40 -4.72 -18.78
CA SER A 26 -14.42 -5.57 -19.39
C SER A 26 -13.85 -6.54 -20.44
N VAL A 27 -12.73 -6.22 -21.10
CA VAL A 27 -12.06 -7.10 -22.05
C VAL A 27 -11.47 -8.30 -21.32
N TYR A 28 -10.74 -8.04 -20.25
CA TYR A 28 -10.06 -9.06 -19.45
C TYR A 28 -11.05 -9.96 -18.69
N SER A 29 -12.10 -9.36 -18.12
CA SER A 29 -13.14 -10.14 -17.44
C SER A 29 -13.90 -11.06 -18.40
N ARG A 30 -14.18 -10.61 -19.63
CA ARG A 30 -14.78 -11.47 -20.67
C ARG A 30 -13.84 -12.57 -21.12
N ALA A 31 -12.55 -12.26 -21.32
CA ALA A 31 -11.55 -13.26 -21.67
C ALA A 31 -11.45 -14.35 -20.58
N PHE A 32 -11.39 -13.95 -19.33
CA PHE A 32 -11.37 -14.88 -18.19
C PHE A 32 -12.62 -15.75 -18.13
N LEU A 33 -13.82 -15.19 -18.33
CA LEU A 33 -15.08 -15.94 -18.33
C LEU A 33 -15.18 -16.92 -19.51
N ARG A 34 -14.51 -16.68 -20.63
CA ARG A 34 -14.46 -17.63 -21.75
C ARG A 34 -13.66 -18.89 -21.44
N MET A 35 -12.69 -18.82 -20.51
CA MET A 35 -11.91 -19.98 -20.07
C MET A 35 -12.69 -20.90 -19.13
N ILE A 36 -13.83 -20.43 -18.59
CA ILE A 36 -14.68 -21.17 -17.65
C ILE A 36 -15.78 -21.90 -18.47
N PRO A 37 -16.06 -23.20 -18.16
CA PRO A 37 -17.17 -23.95 -18.74
C PRO A 37 -18.49 -23.18 -18.60
N GLN A 38 -19.40 -23.33 -19.58
CA GLN A 38 -20.62 -22.52 -19.69
C GLN A 38 -21.53 -22.62 -18.47
N ASP A 39 -21.64 -23.80 -17.90
CA ASP A 39 -22.42 -24.10 -16.69
C ASP A 39 -21.91 -23.38 -15.44
N LYS A 40 -20.60 -23.04 -15.37
CA LYS A 40 -19.96 -22.35 -14.25
C LYS A 40 -19.76 -20.84 -14.45
N ARG A 41 -20.05 -20.32 -15.63
CA ARG A 41 -19.90 -18.89 -15.97
C ARG A 41 -20.68 -17.93 -15.04
N PRO A 42 -21.93 -18.24 -14.62
CA PRO A 42 -22.66 -17.37 -13.69
C PRO A 42 -21.93 -17.21 -12.35
N LYS A 43 -21.38 -18.33 -11.84
CA LYS A 43 -20.56 -18.31 -10.61
C LYS A 43 -19.25 -17.53 -10.80
N GLY A 44 -18.57 -17.71 -11.93
CA GLY A 44 -17.37 -16.95 -12.29
C GLY A 44 -17.63 -15.45 -12.38
N LYS A 45 -18.74 -15.04 -13.02
CA LYS A 45 -19.16 -13.62 -13.09
C LYS A 45 -19.43 -13.04 -11.70
N TYR A 46 -20.16 -13.79 -10.85
CA TYR A 46 -20.44 -13.38 -9.47
C TYR A 46 -19.15 -13.15 -8.68
N LEU A 47 -18.18 -14.09 -8.76
CA LEU A 47 -16.90 -13.97 -8.08
C LEU A 47 -16.12 -12.76 -8.57
N LEU A 48 -16.03 -12.53 -9.88
CA LEU A 48 -15.35 -11.35 -10.45
C LEU A 48 -15.98 -10.03 -9.98
N THR A 49 -17.30 -9.96 -9.93
CA THR A 49 -18.00 -8.76 -9.46
C THR A 49 -17.71 -8.52 -7.98
N ARG A 50 -17.79 -9.55 -7.16
CA ARG A 50 -17.47 -9.46 -5.72
C ARG A 50 -16.01 -9.08 -5.46
N SER A 51 -15.08 -9.68 -6.19
CA SER A 51 -13.65 -9.33 -6.09
C SER A 51 -13.40 -7.87 -6.49
N ASN A 52 -14.05 -7.38 -7.56
CA ASN A 52 -13.92 -6.00 -7.98
C ASN A 52 -14.47 -5.01 -6.93
N GLU A 53 -15.60 -5.31 -6.33
CA GLU A 53 -16.16 -4.51 -5.24
C GLU A 53 -15.25 -4.51 -4.00
N ALA A 54 -14.73 -5.67 -3.62
CA ALA A 54 -13.80 -5.81 -2.50
C ALA A 54 -12.51 -5.01 -2.73
N LEU A 55 -11.91 -5.13 -3.93
CA LEU A 55 -10.71 -4.39 -4.31
C LEU A 55 -10.93 -2.87 -4.32
N LYS A 56 -12.07 -2.40 -4.85
CA LYS A 56 -12.41 -0.96 -4.82
C LYS A 56 -12.52 -0.43 -3.40
N ARG A 57 -13.20 -1.16 -2.53
CA ARG A 57 -13.34 -0.79 -1.12
C ARG A 57 -12.00 -0.80 -0.40
N TRP A 58 -11.20 -1.85 -0.63
CA TRP A 58 -9.86 -1.92 -0.06
C TRP A 58 -8.98 -0.74 -0.51
N LEU A 59 -8.98 -0.43 -1.82
CA LEU A 59 -8.20 0.69 -2.36
C LEU A 59 -8.62 2.04 -1.76
N LEU A 60 -9.93 2.27 -1.61
CA LEU A 60 -10.42 3.47 -0.94
C LEU A 60 -9.97 3.53 0.52
N GLY A 61 -10.05 2.40 1.21
CA GLY A 61 -9.54 2.29 2.57
C GLY A 61 -8.05 2.59 2.66
N GLN A 62 -7.25 2.00 1.79
CA GLN A 62 -5.81 2.23 1.73
C GLN A 62 -5.48 3.70 1.46
N LEU A 63 -6.17 4.35 0.51
CA LEU A 63 -5.98 5.77 0.24
C LEU A 63 -6.31 6.66 1.45
N LEU A 64 -7.35 6.31 2.23
CA LEU A 64 -7.67 7.02 3.46
C LEU A 64 -6.57 6.85 4.52
N THR A 65 -6.08 5.62 4.71
CA THR A 65 -4.96 5.33 5.63
C THR A 65 -3.71 6.10 5.24
N MET A 66 -3.29 6.01 3.98
CA MET A 66 -2.16 6.74 3.42
C MET A 66 -2.29 8.26 3.64
N SER A 67 -3.49 8.81 3.37
CA SER A 67 -3.77 10.23 3.56
C SER A 67 -3.64 10.64 5.03
N PHE A 68 -4.16 9.82 5.92
CA PHE A 68 -4.03 10.04 7.36
C PHE A 68 -2.56 10.06 7.77
N VAL A 69 -1.82 8.99 7.47
CA VAL A 69 -0.41 8.85 7.88
C VAL A 69 0.44 9.95 7.26
N GLY A 70 0.28 10.23 5.96
CA GLY A 70 1.05 11.25 5.26
C GLY A 70 0.79 12.67 5.78
N VAL A 71 -0.47 13.04 5.99
CA VAL A 71 -0.84 14.37 6.50
C VAL A 71 -0.38 14.55 7.94
N PHE A 72 -0.62 13.57 8.82
CA PHE A 72 -0.20 13.68 10.20
C PHE A 72 1.32 13.71 10.34
N THR A 73 2.05 12.93 9.54
CA THR A 73 3.52 13.00 9.48
C THR A 73 3.98 14.38 9.02
N ALA A 74 3.42 14.92 7.95
CA ALA A 74 3.78 16.26 7.45
C ALA A 74 3.55 17.35 8.50
N LEU A 75 2.37 17.35 9.13
CA LEU A 75 2.01 18.34 10.13
C LEU A 75 2.90 18.24 11.38
N ALA A 76 3.11 17.04 11.88
CA ALA A 76 3.92 16.83 13.07
C ALA A 76 5.40 17.21 12.83
N LEU A 77 5.99 16.82 11.71
CA LEU A 77 7.36 17.23 11.34
C LEU A 77 7.46 18.75 11.15
N HIS A 78 6.43 19.38 10.59
CA HIS A 78 6.38 20.84 10.42
C HIS A 78 6.37 21.55 11.79
N VAL A 79 5.54 21.09 12.72
CA VAL A 79 5.48 21.65 14.10
C VAL A 79 6.80 21.45 14.83
N MET A 80 7.50 20.35 14.58
CA MET A 80 8.81 20.06 15.18
C MET A 80 9.95 20.83 14.50
N GLY A 81 9.68 21.65 13.46
CA GLY A 81 10.68 22.44 12.77
C GLY A 81 11.61 21.64 11.84
N VAL A 82 11.23 20.39 11.51
CA VAL A 82 12.01 19.57 10.58
C VAL A 82 11.85 20.12 9.16
N PRO A 83 12.95 20.43 8.44
CA PRO A 83 12.85 20.92 7.07
C PRO A 83 12.26 19.88 6.12
N PHE A 84 11.70 20.35 5.02
CA PHE A 84 11.04 19.51 4.01
C PHE A 84 9.86 18.67 4.54
N ALA A 85 9.24 19.04 5.66
CA ALA A 85 8.16 18.29 6.32
C ALA A 85 7.04 17.89 5.35
N MET A 86 6.60 18.79 4.46
CA MET A 86 5.57 18.50 3.46
C MET A 86 6.02 17.45 2.44
N ALA A 87 7.26 17.54 1.97
CA ALA A 87 7.80 16.55 1.03
C ALA A 87 7.98 15.18 1.68
N LEU A 88 8.43 15.15 2.95
CA LEU A 88 8.57 13.92 3.73
C LEU A 88 7.22 13.28 4.03
N GLY A 89 6.21 14.06 4.38
CA GLY A 89 4.85 13.57 4.58
C GLY A 89 4.22 13.05 3.27
N PHE A 90 4.45 13.73 2.15
CA PHE A 90 4.01 13.24 0.84
C PHE A 90 4.74 11.96 0.43
N LEU A 91 6.03 11.87 0.71
CA LEU A 91 6.79 10.62 0.51
C LEU A 91 6.24 9.50 1.38
N THR A 92 5.92 9.78 2.65
CA THR A 92 5.28 8.83 3.54
C THR A 92 3.93 8.36 2.98
N PHE A 93 3.07 9.28 2.53
CA PHE A 93 1.82 8.96 1.85
C PHE A 93 2.04 7.97 0.69
N LEU A 94 3.01 8.22 -0.18
CA LEU A 94 3.27 7.34 -1.32
C LEU A 94 3.81 5.96 -0.92
N LEU A 95 4.74 5.93 0.02
CA LEU A 95 5.38 4.68 0.45
C LEU A 95 4.44 3.80 1.28
N ASP A 96 3.52 4.40 2.02
CA ASP A 96 2.51 3.70 2.83
C ASP A 96 1.51 2.89 1.99
N PHE A 97 1.54 3.05 0.66
CA PHE A 97 0.83 2.14 -0.24
C PHE A 97 1.27 0.68 -0.09
N ILE A 98 2.52 0.46 0.32
CA ILE A 98 3.05 -0.88 0.59
C ILE A 98 2.89 -1.17 2.08
N PRO A 99 1.89 -1.99 2.49
CA PRO A 99 1.67 -2.31 3.89
C PRO A 99 2.94 -2.85 4.55
N VAL A 100 3.16 -2.51 5.81
CA VAL A 100 4.31 -2.92 6.63
C VAL A 100 5.64 -2.30 6.18
N LEU A 101 6.01 -2.39 4.91
CA LEU A 101 7.30 -1.86 4.42
C LEU A 101 7.29 -0.34 4.25
N GLY A 102 6.14 0.25 3.92
CA GLY A 102 6.00 1.69 3.67
C GLY A 102 6.54 2.56 4.79
N PRO A 103 6.09 2.39 6.03
CA PRO A 103 6.56 3.18 7.17
C PRO A 103 8.06 3.08 7.42
N PHE A 104 8.64 1.89 7.25
CA PHE A 104 10.09 1.70 7.39
C PHE A 104 10.86 2.43 6.29
N LEU A 105 10.40 2.32 5.05
CA LEU A 105 11.02 3.00 3.90
C LEU A 105 10.90 4.54 4.02
N ALA A 106 9.78 5.05 4.52
CA ALA A 106 9.57 6.47 4.78
C ALA A 106 10.38 6.96 5.98
N GLY A 107 10.53 6.13 7.01
CA GLY A 107 11.30 6.43 8.21
C GLY A 107 12.76 6.77 7.92
N VAL A 108 13.39 6.06 6.97
CA VAL A 108 14.81 6.27 6.63
C VAL A 108 15.08 7.72 6.20
N PRO A 109 14.43 8.28 5.14
CA PRO A 109 14.69 9.67 4.73
C PRO A 109 14.26 10.68 5.80
N ILE A 110 13.19 10.43 6.56
CA ILE A 110 12.77 11.30 7.66
C ILE A 110 13.87 11.40 8.71
N LEU A 111 14.40 10.26 9.18
CA LEU A 111 15.46 10.23 10.18
C LEU A 111 16.77 10.84 9.65
N LEU A 112 17.12 10.60 8.39
CA LEU A 112 18.30 11.21 7.77
C LEU A 112 18.19 12.74 7.72
N VAL A 113 17.06 13.28 7.25
CA VAL A 113 16.84 14.72 7.20
C VAL A 113 16.85 15.32 8.62
N THR A 114 16.19 14.67 9.56
CA THR A 114 16.18 15.12 10.96
C THR A 114 17.59 15.13 11.55
N LEU A 115 18.37 14.08 11.32
CA LEU A 115 19.74 13.99 11.84
C LEU A 115 20.66 15.06 11.26
N LEU A 116 20.48 15.40 9.98
CA LEU A 116 21.34 16.40 9.29
C LEU A 116 20.98 17.85 9.63
N PHE A 117 19.70 18.16 9.82
CA PHE A 117 19.24 19.54 9.95
C PHE A 117 18.73 19.91 11.35
N THR A 118 18.18 18.95 12.11
CA THR A 118 17.59 19.15 13.43
C THR A 118 17.94 17.99 14.38
N PRO A 119 19.23 17.74 14.65
CA PRO A 119 19.67 16.56 15.41
C PRO A 119 19.05 16.48 16.83
N ASP A 120 18.75 17.61 17.43
CA ASP A 120 18.13 17.67 18.76
C ASP A 120 16.71 17.08 18.78
N MET A 121 16.05 17.00 17.63
CA MET A 121 14.71 16.46 17.47
C MET A 121 14.68 14.97 17.11
N ILE A 122 15.82 14.31 16.94
CA ILE A 122 15.89 12.94 16.43
C ILE A 122 15.10 11.95 17.29
N ILE A 123 15.21 12.04 18.60
CA ILE A 123 14.50 11.17 19.55
C ILE A 123 12.99 11.39 19.45
N TRP A 124 12.58 12.66 19.39
CA TRP A 124 11.16 13.02 19.29
C TRP A 124 10.54 12.58 17.97
N VAL A 125 11.30 12.67 16.88
CA VAL A 125 10.85 12.18 15.56
C VAL A 125 10.76 10.65 15.55
N MET A 126 11.68 9.94 16.18
CA MET A 126 11.57 8.48 16.34
C MET A 126 10.31 8.10 17.12
N VAL A 127 10.05 8.77 18.23
CA VAL A 127 8.83 8.55 19.03
C VAL A 127 7.59 8.87 18.21
N LEU A 128 7.60 9.98 17.47
CA LEU A 128 6.50 10.37 16.58
C LEU A 128 6.18 9.28 15.56
N LEU A 129 7.19 8.75 14.87
CA LEU A 129 7.00 7.69 13.87
C LEU A 129 6.38 6.43 14.50
N VAL A 130 6.85 6.04 15.69
CA VAL A 130 6.27 4.92 16.43
C VAL A 130 4.83 5.21 16.83
N VAL A 131 4.52 6.41 17.33
CA VAL A 131 3.15 6.79 17.71
C VAL A 131 2.21 6.76 16.51
N ILE A 132 2.62 7.36 15.38
CA ILE A 132 1.81 7.35 14.15
C ILE A 132 1.54 5.91 13.72
N GLN A 133 2.55 5.03 13.73
CA GLN A 133 2.42 3.63 13.37
C GLN A 133 1.47 2.87 14.32
N GLN A 134 1.52 3.16 15.62
CA GLN A 134 0.61 2.55 16.60
C GLN A 134 -0.83 3.04 16.39
N VAL A 135 -1.03 4.33 16.17
CA VAL A 135 -2.37 4.89 15.88
C VAL A 135 -2.93 4.31 14.58
N GLU A 136 -2.11 4.20 13.54
CA GLU A 136 -2.49 3.55 12.29
C GLU A 136 -2.94 2.11 12.51
N SER A 137 -2.10 1.29 13.15
CA SER A 137 -2.37 -0.13 13.34
C SER A 137 -3.53 -0.42 14.30
N MET A 138 -3.70 0.38 15.35
CA MET A 138 -4.72 0.14 16.38
C MET A 138 -6.06 0.81 16.08
N ALA A 139 -6.06 1.94 15.40
CA ALA A 139 -7.28 2.72 15.19
C ALA A 139 -7.66 2.83 13.70
N VAL A 140 -6.73 3.26 12.85
CA VAL A 140 -7.05 3.58 11.44
C VAL A 140 -7.30 2.30 10.64
N SER A 141 -6.38 1.34 10.70
CA SER A 141 -6.50 0.08 9.96
C SER A 141 -7.75 -0.72 10.33
N PRO A 142 -8.11 -0.94 11.60
CA PRO A 142 -9.35 -1.63 11.95
C PRO A 142 -10.61 -0.87 11.55
N LEU A 143 -10.65 0.46 11.71
CA LEU A 143 -11.80 1.28 11.32
C LEU A 143 -12.06 1.25 9.83
N VAL A 144 -10.99 1.25 9.04
CA VAL A 144 -11.05 1.21 7.58
C VAL A 144 -11.34 -0.20 7.08
N GLN A 145 -10.64 -1.21 7.59
CA GLN A 145 -10.76 -2.58 7.12
C GLN A 145 -12.05 -3.27 7.58
N SER A 146 -12.52 -3.05 8.81
CA SER A 146 -13.74 -3.68 9.33
C SER A 146 -15.00 -3.32 8.56
N ARG A 147 -15.02 -2.14 7.94
CA ARG A 147 -16.16 -1.68 7.11
C ARG A 147 -16.04 -2.06 5.63
N LEU A 148 -14.88 -2.51 5.19
CA LEU A 148 -14.56 -2.62 3.77
C LEU A 148 -14.25 -4.05 3.30
N VAL A 149 -13.73 -4.93 4.17
CA VAL A 149 -13.31 -6.28 3.78
C VAL A 149 -13.67 -7.30 4.86
N ASP A 150 -14.66 -8.16 4.58
CA ASP A 150 -15.04 -9.30 5.43
C ASP A 150 -14.12 -10.52 5.16
N LEU A 151 -12.81 -10.35 5.26
CA LEU A 151 -11.88 -11.46 5.13
C LEU A 151 -11.32 -11.85 6.50
N PRO A 152 -11.38 -13.15 6.88
CA PRO A 152 -10.73 -13.61 8.09
C PRO A 152 -9.23 -13.33 8.05
N PRO A 153 -8.59 -12.84 9.15
CA PRO A 153 -7.15 -12.54 9.19
C PRO A 153 -6.26 -13.70 8.74
N VAL A 154 -6.70 -14.93 8.99
CA VAL A 154 -5.98 -16.14 8.59
C VAL A 154 -5.84 -16.26 7.07
N THR A 155 -6.85 -15.85 6.30
CA THR A 155 -6.79 -15.91 4.82
C THR A 155 -5.83 -14.89 4.25
N LEU A 156 -5.72 -13.70 4.87
CA LEU A 156 -4.74 -12.69 4.51
C LEU A 156 -3.31 -13.19 4.77
N LEU A 157 -3.04 -13.69 5.97
CA LEU A 157 -1.73 -14.24 6.31
C LEU A 157 -1.35 -15.42 5.42
N ALA A 158 -2.30 -16.33 5.16
CA ALA A 158 -2.06 -17.47 4.29
C ALA A 158 -1.74 -17.03 2.85
N SER A 159 -2.48 -16.04 2.31
CA SER A 159 -2.21 -15.51 0.97
C SER A 159 -0.84 -14.81 0.88
N GLN A 160 -0.47 -14.03 1.89
CA GLN A 160 0.83 -13.38 1.98
C GLN A 160 1.98 -14.41 2.05
N LEU A 161 1.84 -15.44 2.89
CA LEU A 161 2.86 -16.50 2.99
C LEU A 161 3.02 -17.27 1.67
N ILE A 162 1.91 -17.61 1.01
CA ILE A 162 1.94 -18.30 -0.29
C ILE A 162 2.57 -17.40 -1.35
N MET A 163 2.12 -16.16 -1.47
CA MET A 163 2.66 -15.24 -2.46
C MET A 163 4.11 -14.88 -2.15
N GLY A 164 4.47 -14.69 -0.88
CA GLY A 164 5.84 -14.48 -0.45
C GLY A 164 6.78 -15.64 -0.79
N ALA A 165 6.29 -16.89 -0.71
CA ALA A 165 7.07 -18.07 -1.10
C ALA A 165 7.33 -18.14 -2.62
N PHE A 166 6.41 -17.65 -3.46
CA PHE A 166 6.55 -17.64 -4.92
C PHE A 166 7.28 -16.42 -5.47
N THR A 167 7.08 -15.24 -4.90
CA THR A 167 7.56 -13.96 -5.45
C THR A 167 8.53 -13.21 -4.52
N GLY A 168 8.87 -13.80 -3.37
CA GLY A 168 9.74 -13.17 -2.38
C GLY A 168 9.10 -11.96 -1.71
N ILE A 169 9.93 -10.97 -1.34
CA ILE A 169 9.51 -9.75 -0.63
C ILE A 169 8.41 -8.96 -1.38
N LEU A 170 8.36 -9.07 -2.71
CA LEU A 170 7.35 -8.39 -3.52
C LEU A 170 5.95 -9.05 -3.45
N GLY A 171 5.84 -10.25 -2.86
CA GLY A 171 4.59 -10.98 -2.70
C GLY A 171 3.95 -10.87 -1.31
N VAL A 172 4.61 -10.20 -0.39
CA VAL A 172 4.13 -9.95 0.97
C VAL A 172 3.46 -8.60 1.04
#